data_ac0eb8ecf2297ec89b76e01b92304315
#
_entry.id   ac0eb8ecf2297ec89b76e01b92304315
#
_cell.length_a   1.000
_cell.length_b   1.000
_cell.length_c   1.000
_cell.angle_alpha   90.00
_cell.angle_beta   90.00
_cell.angle_gamma   90.00
#
_symmetry.space_group_name_H-M   'P 1'
#
loop_
_entity.id
_entity.type
_entity.pdbx_description
1 polymer ?
#
loop_
_entity_poly.entity_id
_entity_poly.type
_entity_poly.pdbx_seq_one_letter_code
_entity_poly.pdbx_strand_id
1 'polypeptide(L)'
;MAISTFNLNNSKPSQKWRWVTADLHIHSIYSDGGFTPAQILKYAAAHFLDAVAIADHSEIKGAMEGKTLTEKELHLPLVLKAQEVSAGNRFHFLLVNCNTPQSDFNKENILSCLTEHRRQGGITILAHPWTMPDAKWARSCLRDLLAADLVDGIELFNSAALEISNVRDIWHRIWEEWIGPYQLAVFGGSDFHHLHKGRYIGTGRTYLKVYSYSEQGIIDALRARRCVAGLFGFKNDKESGLLWGQEPWSADLQRFRENLQKKLIGLSRYPSVYRRLFLNLYEAGHYQYLADLL
;
A
#
# COMPACT_ATOMS: atom_id res chain seq x y z
N MET A 1 -2.06 33.32 16.85
CA MET A 1 -1.67 32.17 17.71
C MET A 1 -0.82 31.28 16.84
N ALA A 2 0.47 31.19 17.18
CA ALA A 2 1.43 30.38 16.44
C ALA A 2 1.10 28.90 16.66
N ILE A 3 0.87 28.17 15.57
CA ILE A 3 0.85 26.72 15.57
C ILE A 3 2.29 26.32 15.88
N SER A 4 2.54 25.82 17.10
CA SER A 4 3.84 25.28 17.44
C SER A 4 4.12 24.12 16.49
N THR A 5 5.14 24.26 15.67
CA THR A 5 5.73 23.17 14.92
C THR A 5 6.11 22.07 15.90
N PHE A 6 5.38 20.96 15.89
CA PHE A 6 5.76 19.76 16.60
C PHE A 6 7.13 19.34 16.08
N ASN A 7 8.17 19.58 16.88
CA ASN A 7 9.49 19.04 16.67
C ASN A 7 9.38 17.51 16.77
N LEU A 8 9.34 16.84 15.63
CA LEU A 8 9.67 15.42 15.56
C LEU A 8 11.18 15.32 15.83
N ASN A 9 11.50 15.27 17.12
CA ASN A 9 12.87 15.14 17.59
C ASN A 9 13.58 13.99 16.88
N ASN A 10 14.82 14.22 16.52
CA ASN A 10 15.89 13.28 16.12
C ASN A 10 16.13 12.17 17.18
N SER A 11 15.09 11.48 17.64
CA SER A 11 15.23 10.26 18.41
C SER A 11 15.43 9.12 17.42
N LYS A 12 16.48 8.31 17.63
CA LYS A 12 16.66 7.00 16.97
C LYS A 12 15.27 6.33 16.85
N PRO A 13 14.93 5.74 15.70
CA PRO A 13 13.61 5.13 15.51
C PRO A 13 13.32 4.25 16.72
N SER A 14 12.26 4.54 17.45
CA SER A 14 11.90 3.76 18.63
C SER A 14 11.60 2.35 18.17
N GLN A 15 12.39 1.38 18.61
CA GLN A 15 12.17 -0.05 18.34
C GLN A 15 10.92 -0.50 19.10
N LYS A 16 9.76 -0.18 18.56
CA LYS A 16 8.45 -0.50 19.12
C LYS A 16 7.50 -0.89 18.00
N TRP A 17 6.74 -1.94 18.21
CA TRP A 17 5.68 -2.32 17.30
C TRP A 17 4.68 -1.19 17.07
N ARG A 18 4.51 -0.82 15.81
CA ARG A 18 3.53 0.19 15.39
C ARG A 18 2.88 -0.21 14.07
N TRP A 19 1.74 0.38 13.77
CA TRP A 19 1.15 0.32 12.45
C TRP A 19 1.71 1.44 11.56
N VAL A 20 1.95 1.14 10.31
CA VAL A 20 2.39 2.06 9.25
C VAL A 20 1.39 1.97 8.12
N THR A 21 0.99 3.11 7.59
CA THR A 21 0.06 3.21 6.47
C THR A 21 0.84 3.52 5.20
N ALA A 22 0.76 2.66 4.19
CA ALA A 22 1.47 2.81 2.93
C ALA A 22 0.52 2.71 1.73
N ASP A 23 0.81 3.47 0.68
CA ASP A 23 0.27 3.26 -0.66
C ASP A 23 1.37 2.61 -1.51
N LEU A 24 1.14 1.38 -1.94
CA LEU A 24 2.17 0.56 -2.58
C LEU A 24 2.12 0.59 -4.12
N HIS A 25 1.21 1.41 -4.71
CA HIS A 25 1.02 1.46 -6.16
C HIS A 25 0.69 2.88 -6.62
N ILE A 26 1.71 3.60 -7.06
CA ILE A 26 1.59 4.99 -7.52
C ILE A 26 2.47 5.18 -8.74
N HIS A 27 1.95 5.82 -9.80
CA HIS A 27 2.69 6.17 -11.00
C HIS A 27 3.09 7.64 -11.02
N SER A 28 4.29 7.92 -11.50
CA SER A 28 4.82 9.27 -11.66
C SER A 28 4.96 9.65 -13.14
N ILE A 29 5.45 10.87 -13.38
CA ILE A 29 5.77 11.36 -14.73
C ILE A 29 6.89 10.57 -15.43
N TYR A 30 7.53 9.63 -14.75
CA TYR A 30 8.55 8.75 -15.34
C TYR A 30 7.94 7.56 -16.11
N SER A 31 6.62 7.35 -15.95
CA SER A 31 5.82 6.47 -16.82
C SER A 31 4.59 7.23 -17.33
N ASP A 32 3.40 6.88 -16.92
CA ASP A 32 2.13 7.42 -17.39
C ASP A 32 1.35 8.19 -16.32
N GLY A 33 1.96 8.41 -15.15
CA GLY A 33 1.44 9.29 -14.11
C GLY A 33 1.60 10.77 -14.44
N GLY A 34 0.73 11.63 -13.90
CA GLY A 34 0.75 13.07 -14.12
C GLY A 34 1.48 13.88 -13.04
N PHE A 35 1.97 13.24 -11.98
CA PHE A 35 2.63 13.93 -10.87
C PHE A 35 4.12 13.63 -10.82
N THR A 36 4.92 14.68 -10.50
CA THR A 36 6.32 14.48 -10.15
C THR A 36 6.45 13.74 -8.82
N PRO A 37 7.57 13.06 -8.54
CA PRO A 37 7.81 12.44 -7.23
C PRO A 37 7.64 13.42 -6.07
N ALA A 38 8.08 14.67 -6.21
CA ALA A 38 7.89 15.71 -5.21
C ALA A 38 6.40 16.03 -4.94
N GLN A 39 5.58 16.08 -5.99
CA GLN A 39 4.13 16.28 -5.85
C GLN A 39 3.46 15.07 -5.20
N ILE A 40 3.83 13.85 -5.59
CA ILE A 40 3.35 12.60 -4.98
C ILE A 40 3.62 12.62 -3.47
N LEU A 41 4.86 12.91 -3.06
CA LEU A 41 5.25 12.91 -1.65
C LEU A 41 4.52 13.97 -0.83
N LYS A 42 4.37 15.18 -1.35
CA LYS A 42 3.60 16.24 -0.69
C LYS A 42 2.13 15.87 -0.54
N TYR A 43 1.57 15.27 -1.58
CA TYR A 43 0.18 14.81 -1.57
C TYR A 43 -0.01 13.65 -0.57
N ALA A 44 0.89 12.67 -0.58
CA ALA A 44 0.88 11.56 0.35
C ALA A 44 1.03 12.00 1.82
N ALA A 45 1.92 12.98 2.09
CA ALA A 45 2.07 13.58 3.41
C ALA A 45 0.77 14.27 3.86
N ALA A 46 0.11 15.01 2.96
CA ALA A 46 -1.16 15.67 3.24
C ALA A 46 -2.30 14.68 3.53
N HIS A 47 -2.17 13.45 3.04
CA HIS A 47 -3.08 12.32 3.31
C HIS A 47 -2.57 11.38 4.41
N PHE A 48 -1.61 11.83 5.23
CA PHE A 48 -1.10 11.11 6.41
C PHE A 48 -0.61 9.69 6.10
N LEU A 49 -0.05 9.46 4.92
CA LEU A 49 0.64 8.23 4.61
C LEU A 49 2.05 8.26 5.22
N ASP A 50 2.45 7.14 5.82
CA ASP A 50 3.79 6.97 6.37
C ASP A 50 4.79 6.56 5.29
N ALA A 51 4.35 5.86 4.27
CA ALA A 51 5.21 5.38 3.18
C ALA A 51 4.46 5.33 1.84
N VAL A 52 5.22 5.38 0.75
CA VAL A 52 4.72 5.18 -0.62
C VAL A 52 5.67 4.29 -1.40
N ALA A 53 5.14 3.51 -2.33
CA ALA A 53 5.91 2.89 -3.40
C ALA A 53 5.57 3.61 -4.72
N ILE A 54 6.57 4.26 -5.32
CA ILE A 54 6.44 4.78 -6.68
C ILE A 54 6.82 3.63 -7.60
N ALA A 55 5.83 3.15 -8.35
CA ALA A 55 5.88 1.90 -9.11
C ALA A 55 5.67 2.15 -10.60
N ASP A 56 6.47 3.07 -11.15
CA ASP A 56 6.43 3.40 -12.58
C ASP A 56 6.60 2.16 -13.47
N HIS A 57 5.97 2.15 -14.64
CA HIS A 57 6.05 1.03 -15.59
C HIS A 57 7.50 0.83 -16.05
N SER A 58 8.05 -0.35 -15.74
CA SER A 58 9.40 -0.79 -16.15
C SER A 58 10.51 0.22 -15.85
N GLU A 59 10.33 1.09 -14.86
CA GLU A 59 11.23 2.18 -14.51
C GLU A 59 11.28 2.38 -12.98
N ILE A 60 12.42 2.79 -12.44
CA ILE A 60 12.59 3.09 -11.01
C ILE A 60 13.03 4.54 -10.73
N LYS A 61 13.17 5.38 -11.77
CA LYS A 61 13.67 6.76 -11.61
C LYS A 61 12.77 7.59 -10.69
N GLY A 62 11.45 7.44 -10.79
CA GLY A 62 10.51 8.12 -9.92
C GLY A 62 10.73 7.79 -8.44
N ALA A 63 10.92 6.50 -8.13
CA ALA A 63 11.22 6.05 -6.79
C ALA A 63 12.60 6.54 -6.29
N MET A 64 13.61 6.56 -7.15
CA MET A 64 14.96 7.03 -6.81
C MET A 64 14.98 8.54 -6.53
N GLU A 65 14.30 9.35 -7.34
CA GLU A 65 14.14 10.78 -7.09
C GLU A 65 13.38 11.02 -5.78
N GLY A 66 12.24 10.32 -5.60
CA GLY A 66 11.45 10.41 -4.37
C GLY A 66 12.25 10.09 -3.12
N LYS A 67 13.08 9.04 -3.17
CA LYS A 67 13.95 8.65 -2.07
C LYS A 67 14.97 9.76 -1.73
N THR A 68 15.61 10.34 -2.76
CA THR A 68 16.55 11.46 -2.57
C THR A 68 15.87 12.68 -1.92
N LEU A 69 14.61 12.93 -2.22
CA LEU A 69 13.84 14.01 -1.58
C LEU A 69 13.57 13.72 -0.11
N THR A 70 13.20 12.49 0.25
CA THR A 70 12.90 12.14 1.65
C THR A 70 14.14 12.12 2.55
N GLU A 71 15.31 11.89 2.00
CA GLU A 71 16.59 12.03 2.72
C GLU A 71 16.85 13.49 3.15
N LYS A 72 16.33 14.46 2.41
CA LYS A 72 16.48 15.90 2.68
C LYS A 72 15.35 16.48 3.51
N GLU A 73 14.15 15.93 3.39
CA GLU A 73 12.92 16.42 4.00
C GLU A 73 12.27 15.34 4.86
N LEU A 74 12.70 15.23 6.11
CA LEU A 74 12.32 14.15 7.06
C LEU A 74 10.82 14.09 7.40
N HIS A 75 10.03 15.09 7.03
CA HIS A 75 8.58 15.09 7.23
C HIS A 75 7.79 14.43 6.11
N LEU A 76 8.46 14.07 5.02
CA LEU A 76 7.87 13.36 3.90
C LEU A 76 7.77 11.85 4.19
N PRO A 77 6.80 11.14 3.58
CA PRO A 77 6.67 9.69 3.70
C PRO A 77 7.92 8.97 3.21
N LEU A 78 8.24 7.82 3.80
CA LEU A 78 9.30 6.95 3.29
C LEU A 78 8.98 6.49 1.86
N VAL A 79 9.99 6.41 1.01
CA VAL A 79 9.83 5.90 -0.36
C VAL A 79 10.42 4.51 -0.47
N LEU A 80 9.59 3.56 -0.88
CA LEU A 80 10.02 2.23 -1.29
C LEU A 80 10.34 2.26 -2.79
N LYS A 81 11.49 1.70 -3.16
CA LYS A 81 11.82 1.50 -4.57
C LYS A 81 10.95 0.41 -5.14
N ALA A 82 10.16 0.74 -6.14
CA ALA A 82 9.26 -0.21 -6.78
C ALA A 82 9.15 0.08 -8.28
N GLN A 83 8.60 -0.87 -9.00
CA GLN A 83 8.16 -0.70 -10.37
C GLN A 83 6.99 -1.64 -10.64
N GLU A 84 6.14 -1.30 -11.59
CA GLU A 84 5.17 -2.20 -12.16
C GLU A 84 5.71 -2.76 -13.47
N VAL A 85 5.67 -4.09 -13.62
CA VAL A 85 6.07 -4.80 -14.83
C VAL A 85 4.91 -5.60 -15.38
N SER A 86 4.77 -5.64 -16.69
CA SER A 86 3.78 -6.45 -17.38
C SER A 86 4.34 -7.83 -17.72
N ALA A 87 3.52 -8.87 -17.56
CA ALA A 87 3.80 -10.21 -18.04
C ALA A 87 2.81 -10.58 -19.16
N GLY A 88 2.73 -9.70 -20.16
CA GLY A 88 1.70 -9.73 -21.20
C GLY A 88 0.47 -8.91 -20.82
N ASN A 89 -0.48 -8.82 -21.73
CA ASN A 89 -1.61 -7.90 -21.64
C ASN A 89 -2.35 -7.95 -20.27
N ARG A 90 -2.27 -6.88 -19.49
CA ARG A 90 -2.96 -6.70 -18.20
C ARG A 90 -2.66 -7.76 -17.12
N PHE A 91 -1.53 -8.44 -17.21
CA PHE A 91 -1.03 -9.34 -16.18
C PHE A 91 0.20 -8.67 -15.55
N HIS A 92 -0.01 -7.92 -14.47
CA HIS A 92 0.97 -7.02 -13.91
C HIS A 92 1.46 -7.47 -12.54
N PHE A 93 2.71 -7.13 -12.24
CA PHE A 93 3.35 -7.38 -10.96
C PHE A 93 4.01 -6.11 -10.45
N LEU A 94 3.79 -5.78 -9.18
CA LEU A 94 4.60 -4.80 -8.47
C LEU A 94 5.84 -5.50 -7.93
N LEU A 95 6.99 -4.99 -8.32
CA LEU A 95 8.28 -5.42 -7.80
C LEU A 95 8.76 -4.39 -6.78
N VAL A 96 8.57 -4.67 -5.48
CA VAL A 96 8.99 -3.79 -4.39
C VAL A 96 10.37 -4.18 -3.90
N ASN A 97 11.16 -3.20 -3.46
CA ASN A 97 12.59 -3.32 -3.16
C ASN A 97 13.42 -3.68 -4.40
N CYS A 98 13.08 -3.05 -5.54
CA CYS A 98 13.75 -3.24 -6.82
C CYS A 98 14.91 -2.25 -6.94
N ASN A 99 16.13 -2.75 -7.19
CA ASN A 99 17.33 -1.91 -7.29
C ASN A 99 17.73 -1.56 -8.72
N THR A 100 17.21 -2.28 -9.69
CA THR A 100 17.46 -2.09 -11.12
C THR A 100 16.15 -2.22 -11.89
N PRO A 101 15.90 -1.36 -12.89
CA PRO A 101 14.72 -1.49 -13.70
C PRO A 101 14.68 -2.86 -14.39
N GLN A 102 13.50 -3.44 -14.43
CA GLN A 102 13.21 -4.68 -15.15
C GLN A 102 12.32 -4.31 -16.32
N SER A 103 12.60 -4.84 -17.50
CA SER A 103 11.66 -4.79 -18.62
C SER A 103 10.50 -5.75 -18.40
N ASP A 104 9.44 -5.59 -19.20
CA ASP A 104 8.30 -6.47 -19.18
C ASP A 104 8.70 -7.94 -19.34
N PHE A 105 7.98 -8.78 -18.66
CA PHE A 105 8.20 -10.22 -18.67
C PHE A 105 7.46 -10.90 -19.84
N ASN A 106 7.94 -12.06 -20.19
CA ASN A 106 7.25 -12.99 -21.07
C ASN A 106 7.19 -14.38 -20.43
N LYS A 107 6.60 -15.35 -21.13
CA LYS A 107 6.43 -16.69 -20.59
C LYS A 107 7.75 -17.40 -20.28
N GLU A 108 8.78 -17.09 -21.07
CA GLU A 108 10.08 -17.75 -21.02
C GLU A 108 10.93 -17.21 -19.86
N ASN A 109 10.79 -15.93 -19.50
CA ASN A 109 11.68 -15.29 -18.54
C ASN A 109 11.04 -14.96 -17.18
N ILE A 110 9.71 -14.91 -17.06
CA ILE A 110 9.04 -14.47 -15.82
C ILE A 110 9.50 -15.24 -14.58
N LEU A 111 9.63 -16.56 -14.67
CA LEU A 111 10.05 -17.40 -13.55
C LEU A 111 11.47 -17.06 -13.09
N SER A 112 12.41 -16.94 -14.04
CA SER A 112 13.81 -16.61 -13.72
C SER A 112 13.96 -15.19 -13.20
N CYS A 113 13.23 -14.22 -13.76
CA CYS A 113 13.26 -12.82 -13.33
C CYS A 113 12.72 -12.67 -11.89
N LEU A 114 11.58 -13.28 -11.57
CA LEU A 114 11.03 -13.23 -10.22
C LEU A 114 11.87 -14.02 -9.21
N THR A 115 12.51 -15.13 -9.62
CA THR A 115 13.47 -15.84 -8.79
C THR A 115 14.66 -14.95 -8.43
N GLU A 116 15.20 -14.23 -9.42
CA GLU A 116 16.33 -13.32 -9.18
C GLU A 116 15.90 -12.11 -8.33
N HIS A 117 14.72 -11.53 -8.59
CA HIS A 117 14.16 -10.46 -7.76
C HIS A 117 14.04 -10.89 -6.29
N ARG A 118 13.49 -12.09 -6.03
CA ARG A 118 13.42 -12.65 -4.68
C ARG A 118 14.79 -12.85 -4.06
N ARG A 119 15.75 -13.39 -4.83
CA ARG A 119 17.14 -13.59 -4.36
C ARG A 119 17.81 -12.29 -3.94
N GLN A 120 17.47 -11.18 -4.59
CA GLN A 120 17.93 -9.82 -4.24
C GLN A 120 17.17 -9.21 -3.06
N GLY A 121 16.24 -9.93 -2.47
CA GLY A 121 15.43 -9.45 -1.35
C GLY A 121 14.19 -8.67 -1.79
N GLY A 122 13.78 -8.80 -3.04
CA GLY A 122 12.56 -8.21 -3.56
C GLY A 122 11.30 -8.86 -3.03
N ILE A 123 10.20 -8.12 -3.12
CA ILE A 123 8.84 -8.53 -2.79
C ILE A 123 8.02 -8.44 -4.09
N THR A 124 7.32 -9.50 -4.44
CA THR A 124 6.47 -9.57 -5.64
C THR A 124 5.00 -9.55 -5.25
N ILE A 125 4.25 -8.60 -5.77
CA ILE A 125 2.81 -8.46 -5.55
C ILE A 125 2.10 -8.57 -6.90
N LEU A 126 1.11 -9.46 -7.01
CA LEU A 126 0.22 -9.49 -8.16
C LEU A 126 -0.69 -8.25 -8.12
N ALA A 127 -0.52 -7.33 -9.07
CA ALA A 127 -1.29 -6.09 -9.15
C ALA A 127 -2.69 -6.34 -9.72
N HIS A 128 -3.71 -5.62 -9.20
CA HIS A 128 -5.11 -5.57 -9.67
C HIS A 128 -5.55 -6.82 -10.48
N PRO A 129 -5.58 -8.02 -9.86
CA PRO A 129 -5.71 -9.32 -10.53
C PRO A 129 -7.00 -9.50 -11.34
N TRP A 130 -8.02 -8.66 -11.12
CA TRP A 130 -9.27 -8.67 -11.91
C TRP A 130 -9.07 -8.18 -13.36
N THR A 131 -7.95 -7.50 -13.64
CA THR A 131 -7.58 -7.10 -15.01
C THR A 131 -6.85 -8.20 -15.78
N MET A 132 -6.36 -9.21 -15.06
CA MET A 132 -5.64 -10.34 -15.66
C MET A 132 -6.51 -11.01 -16.74
N PRO A 133 -5.96 -11.26 -17.93
CA PRO A 133 -6.72 -11.88 -18.99
C PRO A 133 -7.15 -13.29 -18.58
N ASP A 134 -8.37 -13.67 -18.96
CA ASP A 134 -8.85 -15.04 -18.79
C ASP A 134 -8.21 -15.98 -19.84
N ALA A 135 -6.88 -15.94 -19.88
CA ALA A 135 -6.07 -16.75 -20.77
C ALA A 135 -5.52 -17.96 -20.01
N LYS A 136 -5.67 -19.12 -20.57
CA LYS A 136 -5.21 -20.39 -19.97
C LYS A 136 -3.74 -20.33 -19.52
N TRP A 137 -2.90 -19.65 -20.29
CA TRP A 137 -1.48 -19.52 -19.96
C TRP A 137 -1.25 -18.61 -18.73
N ALA A 138 -1.98 -17.49 -18.60
CA ALA A 138 -1.81 -16.58 -17.47
C ALA A 138 -2.20 -17.25 -16.15
N ARG A 139 -3.31 -18.01 -16.16
CA ARG A 139 -3.74 -18.79 -14.98
C ARG A 139 -2.75 -19.93 -14.66
N SER A 140 -2.19 -20.60 -15.69
CA SER A 140 -1.17 -21.62 -15.47
C SER A 140 0.10 -21.00 -14.93
N CYS A 141 0.58 -19.93 -15.54
CA CYS A 141 1.77 -19.19 -15.09
C CYS A 141 1.62 -18.74 -13.63
N LEU A 142 0.49 -18.12 -13.27
CA LEU A 142 0.25 -17.71 -11.89
C LEU A 142 0.32 -18.90 -10.92
N ARG A 143 -0.29 -20.04 -11.25
CA ARG A 143 -0.20 -21.24 -10.39
C ARG A 143 1.23 -21.72 -10.22
N ASP A 144 2.03 -21.71 -11.28
CA ASP A 144 3.44 -22.11 -11.23
C ASP A 144 4.26 -21.15 -10.34
N LEU A 145 4.01 -19.83 -10.46
CA LEU A 145 4.64 -18.81 -9.62
C LEU A 145 4.24 -18.95 -8.14
N LEU A 146 2.97 -19.22 -7.87
CA LEU A 146 2.47 -19.45 -6.52
C LEU A 146 3.04 -20.74 -5.91
N ALA A 147 3.10 -21.82 -6.68
CA ALA A 147 3.71 -23.08 -6.25
C ALA A 147 5.21 -22.96 -5.96
N ALA A 148 5.89 -22.05 -6.69
CA ALA A 148 7.30 -21.73 -6.47
C ALA A 148 7.52 -20.68 -5.36
N ASP A 149 6.47 -20.24 -4.67
CA ASP A 149 6.49 -19.17 -3.65
C ASP A 149 7.14 -17.86 -4.14
N LEU A 150 6.92 -17.51 -5.42
CA LEU A 150 7.49 -16.31 -6.06
C LEU A 150 6.56 -15.09 -6.00
N VAL A 151 5.33 -15.24 -5.50
CA VAL A 151 4.37 -14.16 -5.27
C VAL A 151 4.14 -14.05 -3.78
N ASP A 152 4.48 -12.91 -3.19
CA ASP A 152 4.35 -12.67 -1.75
C ASP A 152 2.91 -12.30 -1.36
N GLY A 153 2.16 -11.71 -2.30
CA GLY A 153 0.78 -11.35 -2.06
C GLY A 153 0.06 -10.78 -3.27
N ILE A 154 -1.16 -10.33 -3.04
CA ILE A 154 -2.09 -9.86 -4.06
C ILE A 154 -2.61 -8.48 -3.68
N GLU A 155 -2.65 -7.57 -4.63
CA GLU A 155 -3.35 -6.30 -4.50
C GLU A 155 -4.86 -6.54 -4.60
N LEU A 156 -5.51 -6.68 -3.45
CA LEU A 156 -6.95 -6.91 -3.39
C LEU A 156 -7.74 -5.60 -3.52
N PHE A 157 -7.25 -4.53 -2.93
CA PHE A 157 -7.88 -3.21 -2.97
C PHE A 157 -7.05 -2.24 -3.79
N ASN A 158 -7.64 -1.80 -4.90
CA ASN A 158 -7.08 -0.79 -5.78
C ASN A 158 -8.20 0.21 -6.12
N SER A 159 -7.87 1.47 -6.33
CA SER A 159 -8.88 2.50 -6.57
C SER A 159 -9.70 2.25 -7.85
N ALA A 160 -9.12 1.58 -8.85
CA ALA A 160 -9.83 1.19 -10.06
C ALA A 160 -10.98 0.21 -9.80
N ALA A 161 -10.88 -0.59 -8.73
CA ALA A 161 -11.94 -1.53 -8.34
C ALA A 161 -13.25 -0.83 -7.96
N LEU A 162 -13.21 0.44 -7.53
CA LEU A 162 -14.40 1.23 -7.17
C LEU A 162 -15.37 1.44 -8.35
N GLU A 163 -14.90 1.29 -9.57
CA GLU A 163 -15.73 1.44 -10.79
C GLU A 163 -16.31 0.11 -11.28
N ILE A 164 -15.98 -1.00 -10.64
CA ILE A 164 -16.41 -2.33 -11.07
C ILE A 164 -17.72 -2.69 -10.36
N SER A 165 -18.76 -2.95 -11.13
CA SER A 165 -19.96 -3.58 -10.60
C SER A 165 -19.64 -4.99 -10.07
N ASN A 166 -20.21 -5.38 -8.93
CA ASN A 166 -19.98 -6.70 -8.31
C ASN A 166 -18.52 -6.94 -7.88
N VAL A 167 -17.76 -5.90 -7.57
CA VAL A 167 -16.36 -6.02 -7.14
C VAL A 167 -16.18 -6.92 -5.91
N ARG A 168 -17.14 -6.95 -5.00
CA ARG A 168 -17.10 -7.84 -3.82
C ARG A 168 -17.07 -9.32 -4.19
N ASP A 169 -17.85 -9.74 -5.19
CA ASP A 169 -17.85 -11.12 -5.66
C ASP A 169 -16.49 -11.50 -6.30
N ILE A 170 -15.86 -10.52 -6.95
CA ILE A 170 -14.51 -10.67 -7.50
C ILE A 170 -13.50 -10.85 -6.36
N TRP A 171 -13.53 -10.02 -5.32
CA TRP A 171 -12.65 -10.14 -4.16
C TRP A 171 -12.83 -11.46 -3.43
N HIS A 172 -14.07 -11.93 -3.24
CA HIS A 172 -14.34 -13.24 -2.64
C HIS A 172 -13.74 -14.38 -3.46
N ARG A 173 -13.90 -14.37 -4.79
CA ARG A 173 -13.30 -15.38 -5.68
C ARG A 173 -11.76 -15.36 -5.61
N ILE A 174 -11.14 -14.18 -5.63
CA ILE A 174 -9.68 -14.05 -5.49
C ILE A 174 -9.22 -14.61 -4.15
N TRP A 175 -9.99 -14.37 -3.08
CA TRP A 175 -9.70 -14.91 -1.77
C TRP A 175 -9.76 -16.44 -1.75
N GLU A 176 -10.83 -17.01 -2.27
CA GLU A 176 -11.08 -18.45 -2.28
C GLU A 176 -10.11 -19.20 -3.21
N GLU A 177 -9.81 -18.64 -4.38
CA GLU A 177 -8.97 -19.32 -5.37
C GLU A 177 -7.46 -19.19 -5.07
N TRP A 178 -7.03 -18.05 -4.51
CA TRP A 178 -5.58 -17.77 -4.42
C TRP A 178 -5.13 -17.37 -3.02
N ILE A 179 -5.78 -16.42 -2.36
CA ILE A 179 -5.27 -15.88 -1.10
C ILE A 179 -5.32 -16.95 0.00
N GLY A 180 -6.45 -17.58 0.21
CA GLY A 180 -6.63 -18.61 1.23
C GLY A 180 -5.74 -19.83 1.02
N PRO A 181 -5.80 -20.49 -0.16
CA PRO A 181 -5.01 -21.71 -0.42
C PRO A 181 -3.49 -21.52 -0.34
N TYR A 182 -2.97 -20.38 -0.81
CA TYR A 182 -1.54 -20.08 -0.82
C TYR A 182 -1.10 -19.19 0.36
N GLN A 183 -2.03 -18.82 1.23
CA GLN A 183 -1.78 -17.94 2.39
C GLN A 183 -1.07 -16.64 2.03
N LEU A 184 -1.48 -16.03 0.91
CA LEU A 184 -0.86 -14.83 0.38
C LEU A 184 -1.18 -13.62 1.25
N ALA A 185 -0.26 -12.68 1.31
CA ALA A 185 -0.53 -11.37 1.87
C ALA A 185 -1.58 -10.61 1.04
N VAL A 186 -2.31 -9.71 1.69
CA VAL A 186 -3.33 -8.87 1.05
C VAL A 186 -2.88 -7.43 1.10
N PHE A 187 -2.79 -6.79 -0.06
CA PHE A 187 -2.31 -5.44 -0.21
C PHE A 187 -3.40 -4.51 -0.78
N GLY A 188 -3.24 -3.23 -0.48
CA GLY A 188 -3.98 -2.15 -1.12
C GLY A 188 -3.03 -1.12 -1.69
N GLY A 189 -3.33 -0.63 -2.88
CA GLY A 189 -2.64 0.46 -3.56
C GLY A 189 -3.65 1.34 -4.29
N SER A 190 -3.30 2.59 -4.57
CA SER A 190 -4.22 3.49 -5.27
C SER A 190 -4.21 3.30 -6.78
N ASP A 191 -3.11 2.82 -7.33
CA ASP A 191 -2.87 2.83 -8.78
C ASP A 191 -3.08 4.24 -9.36
N PHE A 192 -2.51 5.21 -8.62
CA PHE A 192 -2.70 6.61 -8.90
C PHE A 192 -1.89 7.06 -10.11
N HIS A 193 -2.57 7.54 -11.13
CA HIS A 193 -1.97 8.16 -12.31
C HIS A 193 -2.28 9.67 -12.34
N HIS A 194 -3.55 10.03 -12.15
CA HIS A 194 -4.05 11.39 -12.21
C HIS A 194 -5.15 11.61 -11.18
N LEU A 195 -5.38 12.86 -10.79
CA LEU A 195 -6.55 13.19 -9.99
C LEU A 195 -7.81 12.87 -10.79
N HIS A 196 -8.56 11.94 -10.31
CA HIS A 196 -9.84 11.53 -10.85
C HIS A 196 -10.87 11.39 -9.74
N LYS A 197 -12.15 11.56 -10.06
CA LYS A 197 -13.25 11.49 -9.09
C LYS A 197 -13.21 10.14 -8.34
N GLY A 198 -13.04 10.20 -7.02
CA GLY A 198 -12.97 9.00 -6.16
C GLY A 198 -11.62 8.32 -6.08
N ARG A 199 -10.65 8.72 -6.91
CA ARG A 199 -9.31 8.13 -6.94
C ARG A 199 -8.26 9.17 -6.55
N TYR A 200 -7.54 8.90 -5.50
CA TYR A 200 -6.43 9.71 -5.01
C TYR A 200 -5.41 8.83 -4.30
N ILE A 201 -4.20 9.34 -4.13
CA ILE A 201 -3.13 8.64 -3.39
C ILE A 201 -3.66 8.23 -2.01
N GLY A 202 -3.51 6.95 -1.67
CA GLY A 202 -4.00 6.35 -0.43
C GLY A 202 -5.47 5.92 -0.45
N THR A 203 -6.18 5.96 -1.57
CA THR A 203 -7.53 5.36 -1.68
C THR A 203 -7.47 3.86 -1.42
N GLY A 204 -6.64 3.12 -2.15
CA GLY A 204 -6.16 1.81 -1.74
C GLY A 204 -4.91 2.00 -0.90
N ARG A 205 -4.81 1.32 0.22
CA ARG A 205 -3.65 1.40 1.12
C ARG A 205 -3.39 0.11 1.86
N THR A 206 -2.17 -0.05 2.33
CA THR A 206 -1.75 -1.19 3.13
C THR A 206 -1.35 -0.74 4.52
N TYR A 207 -1.95 -1.33 5.55
CA TYR A 207 -1.51 -1.21 6.93
C TYR A 207 -0.47 -2.28 7.22
N LEU A 208 0.69 -1.88 7.69
CA LEU A 208 1.84 -2.74 7.94
C LEU A 208 2.21 -2.71 9.41
N LYS A 209 2.33 -3.88 10.04
CA LYS A 209 2.81 -3.99 11.43
C LYS A 209 4.33 -4.07 11.42
N VAL A 210 4.98 -2.97 11.76
CA VAL A 210 6.45 -2.84 11.76
C VAL A 210 7.00 -2.75 13.18
N TYR A 211 8.22 -3.26 13.37
CA TYR A 211 8.95 -3.10 14.63
C TYR A 211 9.81 -1.83 14.63
N SER A 212 10.28 -1.44 13.46
CA SER A 212 11.03 -0.20 13.24
C SER A 212 10.40 0.58 12.08
N TYR A 213 10.20 1.88 12.27
CA TYR A 213 9.78 2.77 11.19
C TYR A 213 10.99 3.10 10.32
N SER A 214 11.20 2.27 9.33
CA SER A 214 12.29 2.37 8.36
C SER A 214 11.92 1.61 7.09
N GLU A 215 12.60 1.88 5.99
CA GLU A 215 12.42 1.13 4.73
C GLU A 215 12.58 -0.38 4.98
N GLN A 216 13.65 -0.79 5.67
CA GLN A 216 13.86 -2.20 6.00
C GLN A 216 12.76 -2.78 6.87
N GLY A 217 12.27 -2.05 7.87
CA GLY A 217 11.17 -2.51 8.73
C GLY A 217 9.87 -2.72 7.96
N ILE A 218 9.62 -1.90 6.91
CA ILE A 218 8.48 -2.06 6.01
C ILE A 218 8.69 -3.31 5.13
N ILE A 219 9.87 -3.48 4.52
CA ILE A 219 10.20 -4.67 3.72
C ILE A 219 10.08 -5.95 4.55
N ASP A 220 10.54 -5.93 5.80
CA ASP A 220 10.42 -7.07 6.71
C ASP A 220 8.95 -7.38 7.07
N ALA A 221 8.11 -6.34 7.16
CA ALA A 221 6.68 -6.53 7.39
C ALA A 221 5.98 -7.12 6.16
N LEU A 222 6.31 -6.63 4.95
CA LEU A 222 5.80 -7.15 3.69
C LEU A 222 6.18 -8.64 3.53
N ARG A 223 7.45 -8.96 3.71
CA ARG A 223 7.94 -10.35 3.61
C ARG A 223 7.30 -11.28 4.63
N ALA A 224 7.12 -10.81 5.85
CA ALA A 224 6.48 -11.57 6.92
C ALA A 224 4.94 -11.53 6.83
N ARG A 225 4.37 -10.94 5.77
CA ARG A 225 2.92 -10.86 5.53
C ARG A 225 2.15 -10.20 6.69
N ARG A 226 2.79 -9.27 7.43
CA ARG A 226 2.21 -8.55 8.57
C ARG A 226 1.44 -7.32 8.06
N CYS A 227 0.38 -7.54 7.32
CA CYS A 227 -0.35 -6.49 6.64
C CYS A 227 -1.86 -6.73 6.58
N VAL A 228 -2.57 -5.62 6.38
CA VAL A 228 -4.02 -5.57 6.14
C VAL A 228 -4.27 -4.57 5.02
N ALA A 229 -4.99 -4.96 3.98
CA ALA A 229 -5.44 -4.06 2.93
C ALA A 229 -6.59 -3.18 3.42
N GLY A 230 -6.61 -1.92 2.98
CA GLY A 230 -7.67 -0.96 3.25
C GLY A 230 -8.13 -0.25 1.99
N LEU A 231 -9.43 0.02 1.90
CA LEU A 231 -10.02 0.81 0.82
C LEU A 231 -10.79 1.99 1.42
N PHE A 232 -10.41 3.20 1.02
CA PHE A 232 -10.97 4.45 1.53
C PHE A 232 -11.26 5.40 0.38
N GLY A 233 -12.51 5.35 -0.10
CA GLY A 233 -13.04 6.28 -1.08
C GLY A 233 -13.66 7.54 -0.45
N PHE A 234 -14.44 8.28 -1.21
CA PHE A 234 -15.22 9.41 -0.68
C PHE A 234 -16.27 8.93 0.34
N LYS A 235 -16.63 9.83 1.28
CA LYS A 235 -17.56 9.55 2.39
C LYS A 235 -18.90 8.90 2.01
N ASN A 236 -19.32 8.99 0.75
CA ASN A 236 -20.56 8.41 0.24
C ASN A 236 -20.35 7.14 -0.59
N ASP A 237 -19.11 6.63 -0.65
CA ASP A 237 -18.81 5.40 -1.35
C ASP A 237 -19.14 4.22 -0.46
N LYS A 238 -19.97 3.30 -0.94
CA LYS A 238 -20.40 2.10 -0.19
C LYS A 238 -19.25 1.18 0.16
N GLU A 239 -18.15 1.25 -0.59
CA GLU A 239 -16.96 0.42 -0.40
C GLU A 239 -15.88 1.13 0.44
N SER A 240 -16.12 2.36 0.90
CA SER A 240 -15.18 3.08 1.75
C SER A 240 -15.10 2.52 3.16
N GLY A 241 -13.89 2.44 3.71
CA GLY A 241 -13.62 1.97 5.07
C GLY A 241 -13.50 0.45 5.20
N LEU A 242 -13.43 -0.27 4.07
CA LEU A 242 -13.16 -1.71 4.08
C LEU A 242 -11.72 -2.00 4.54
N LEU A 243 -11.61 -3.03 5.37
CA LEU A 243 -10.34 -3.60 5.79
C LEU A 243 -10.39 -5.11 5.59
N TRP A 244 -9.37 -5.67 4.95
CA TRP A 244 -9.29 -7.09 4.71
C TRP A 244 -7.84 -7.58 4.84
N GLY A 245 -7.65 -8.64 5.61
CA GLY A 245 -6.33 -9.21 5.84
C GLY A 245 -6.44 -10.58 6.49
N GLN A 246 -5.31 -11.26 6.55
CA GLN A 246 -5.22 -12.56 7.24
C GLN A 246 -5.02 -12.38 8.75
N GLU A 247 -5.43 -13.39 9.50
CA GLU A 247 -5.14 -13.49 10.93
C GLU A 247 -3.65 -13.82 11.15
N PRO A 248 -3.03 -13.36 12.24
CA PRO A 248 -3.66 -12.59 13.33
C PRO A 248 -3.72 -11.06 13.10
N TRP A 249 -3.30 -10.57 11.92
CA TRP A 249 -3.08 -9.14 11.68
C TRP A 249 -4.36 -8.34 11.54
N SER A 250 -5.40 -8.93 10.93
CA SER A 250 -6.72 -8.29 10.85
C SER A 250 -7.30 -8.04 12.26
N ALA A 251 -7.24 -9.03 13.15
CA ALA A 251 -7.69 -8.89 14.53
C ALA A 251 -6.81 -7.91 15.34
N ASP A 252 -5.49 -7.86 15.09
CA ASP A 252 -4.61 -6.91 15.77
C ASP A 252 -4.92 -5.46 15.35
N LEU A 253 -5.11 -5.21 14.07
CA LEU A 253 -5.53 -3.90 13.58
C LEU A 253 -6.92 -3.52 14.11
N GLN A 254 -7.85 -4.46 14.14
CA GLN A 254 -9.19 -4.21 14.67
C GLN A 254 -9.15 -3.82 16.15
N ARG A 255 -8.40 -4.55 16.99
CA ARG A 255 -8.19 -4.18 18.42
C ARG A 255 -7.56 -2.80 18.59
N PHE A 256 -6.60 -2.46 17.71
CA PHE A 256 -5.97 -1.13 17.71
C PHE A 256 -7.00 -0.03 17.42
N ARG A 257 -7.84 -0.21 16.42
CA ARG A 257 -8.94 0.72 16.07
C ARG A 257 -9.94 0.88 17.20
N GLU A 258 -10.37 -0.21 17.82
CA GLU A 258 -11.32 -0.18 18.94
C GLU A 258 -10.77 0.59 20.15
N ASN A 259 -9.47 0.42 20.45
CA ASN A 259 -8.83 1.17 21.51
C ASN A 259 -8.75 2.67 21.20
N LEU A 260 -8.50 3.05 19.95
CA LEU A 260 -8.58 4.44 19.51
C LEU A 260 -10.00 4.99 19.62
N GLN A 261 -11.01 4.23 19.23
CA GLN A 261 -12.41 4.65 19.34
C GLN A 261 -12.83 4.89 20.79
N LYS A 262 -12.40 4.03 21.72
CA LYS A 262 -12.61 4.23 23.17
C LYS A 262 -11.97 5.54 23.66
N LYS A 263 -10.74 5.85 23.23
CA LYS A 263 -10.09 7.13 23.54
C LYS A 263 -10.88 8.31 22.97
N LEU A 264 -11.35 8.23 21.72
CA LEU A 264 -12.16 9.29 21.10
C LEU A 264 -13.46 9.57 21.85
N ILE A 265 -14.15 8.53 22.32
CA ILE A 265 -15.35 8.67 23.15
C ILE A 265 -15.02 9.43 24.44
N GLY A 266 -13.86 9.15 25.04
CA GLY A 266 -13.37 9.84 26.26
C GLY A 266 -13.03 11.33 26.07
N LEU A 267 -12.97 11.83 24.82
CA LEU A 267 -12.65 13.22 24.50
C LEU A 267 -13.85 14.20 24.62
N SER A 268 -14.92 13.81 25.27
CA SER A 268 -16.12 14.67 25.45
C SER A 268 -15.83 16.05 26.05
N ARG A 269 -14.73 16.17 26.84
CA ARG A 269 -14.25 17.40 27.47
C ARG A 269 -13.47 18.34 26.52
N TYR A 270 -13.12 17.90 25.32
CA TYR A 270 -12.41 18.74 24.34
C TYR A 270 -13.38 19.57 23.50
N PRO A 271 -12.96 20.75 23.00
CA PRO A 271 -13.77 21.56 22.08
C PRO A 271 -14.26 20.75 20.89
N SER A 272 -15.48 21.00 20.43
CA SER A 272 -16.14 20.24 19.35
C SER A 272 -15.35 20.18 18.05
N VAL A 273 -14.54 21.22 17.75
CA VAL A 273 -13.67 21.30 16.56
C VAL A 273 -12.61 20.18 16.57
N TYR A 274 -11.90 20.00 17.71
CA TYR A 274 -10.87 18.95 17.84
C TYR A 274 -11.49 17.56 17.78
N ARG A 275 -12.62 17.36 18.46
CA ARG A 275 -13.33 16.09 18.42
C ARG A 275 -13.77 15.73 16.99
N ARG A 276 -14.25 16.70 16.21
CA ARG A 276 -14.64 16.51 14.81
C ARG A 276 -13.42 16.16 13.95
N LEU A 277 -12.28 16.85 14.17
CA LEU A 277 -11.03 16.52 13.46
C LEU A 277 -10.59 15.07 13.75
N PHE A 278 -10.56 14.67 14.99
CA PHE A 278 -10.16 13.31 15.39
C PHE A 278 -11.10 12.23 14.85
N LEU A 279 -12.40 12.49 14.84
CA LEU A 279 -13.37 11.58 14.22
C LEU A 279 -13.14 11.47 12.70
N ASN A 280 -12.91 12.58 12.02
CA ASN A 280 -12.61 12.58 10.59
C ASN A 280 -11.33 11.78 10.27
N LEU A 281 -10.27 11.93 11.07
CA LEU A 281 -9.04 11.14 10.91
C LEU A 281 -9.28 9.64 11.12
N TYR A 282 -10.11 9.29 12.10
CA TYR A 282 -10.48 7.89 12.36
C TYR A 282 -11.30 7.32 11.20
N GLU A 283 -12.33 8.01 10.74
CA GLU A 283 -13.19 7.60 9.62
C GLU A 283 -12.40 7.48 8.31
N ALA A 284 -11.40 8.35 8.11
CA ALA A 284 -10.49 8.31 6.96
C ALA A 284 -9.37 7.26 7.08
N GLY A 285 -9.32 6.48 8.16
CA GLY A 285 -8.35 5.39 8.32
C GLY A 285 -6.94 5.81 8.75
N HIS A 286 -6.74 7.02 9.26
CA HIS A 286 -5.43 7.52 9.71
C HIS A 286 -5.14 7.11 11.16
N TYR A 287 -5.23 5.82 11.44
CA TYR A 287 -5.24 5.29 12.81
C TYR A 287 -3.95 5.54 13.59
N GLN A 288 -2.78 5.33 12.97
CA GLN A 288 -1.51 5.53 13.67
C GLN A 288 -1.26 7.02 13.92
N TYR A 289 -1.49 7.87 12.92
CA TYR A 289 -1.38 9.31 13.08
C TYR A 289 -2.29 9.82 14.22
N LEU A 290 -3.52 9.34 14.28
CA LEU A 290 -4.44 9.65 15.36
C LEU A 290 -3.95 9.13 16.71
N ALA A 291 -3.34 7.94 16.78
CA ALA A 291 -2.78 7.39 18.00
C ALA A 291 -1.60 8.20 18.52
N ASP A 292 -0.81 8.76 17.63
CA ASP A 292 0.35 9.61 17.98
C ASP A 292 -0.09 11.01 18.48
N LEU A 293 -1.33 11.44 18.16
CA LEU A 293 -1.94 12.69 18.64
C LEU A 293 -2.66 12.54 20.01
N LEU A 294 -3.08 11.33 20.38
CA LEU A 294 -3.86 10.99 21.57
C LEU A 294 -3.02 10.34 22.67
#